data_a882ad01c7014e26b8e6b4a288703ec1
#
_entry.id   a882ad01c7014e26b8e6b4a288703ec1
#
_cell.length_a   1.000
_cell.length_b   1.000
_cell.length_c   1.000
_cell.angle_alpha   90.00
_cell.angle_beta   90.00
_cell.angle_gamma   90.00
#
_symmetry.space_group_name_H-M   'P 1'
#
loop_
_entity.id
_entity.type
_entity.pdbx_description
1 polymer ?
#
loop_
_entity_poly.entity_id
_entity_poly.type
_entity_poly.pdbx_seq_one_letter_code
_entity_poly.pdbx_strand_id
1 'polypeptide(L)'
;APGPVPQPLRPVDVPADPYFKEPLVEIGTIEIPKLGLTHRIFHGISLRTIDHGPSHWPGSAFPGQNGNAVFAGHRVTHSKPFRHIDQLVPGDQVLFTVGGTRSAYAVTGHEIVTPDGMHIVEPTPTPTATLFACHPPGSARYRYVVRLALVASPA
;
A
#
# COMPACT_ATOMS: atom_id res chain seq x y z
N ALA A 1 35.98 6.44 -3.14
CA ALA A 1 35.22 6.25 -1.90
C ALA A 1 33.81 5.74 -2.25
N PRO A 2 33.28 4.80 -1.47
CA PRO A 2 31.89 4.42 -1.65
C PRO A 2 31.03 5.67 -1.45
N GLY A 3 29.95 5.75 -2.22
CA GLY A 3 28.97 6.80 -2.02
C GLY A 3 28.37 6.76 -0.61
N PRO A 4 27.55 7.73 -0.24
CA PRO A 4 26.94 7.74 1.08
C PRO A 4 26.18 6.44 1.32
N VAL A 5 26.25 5.91 2.52
CA VAL A 5 25.48 4.74 2.91
C VAL A 5 24.01 5.10 2.76
N PRO A 6 23.21 4.30 2.00
CA PRO A 6 21.78 4.59 1.87
C PRO A 6 21.13 4.68 3.24
N GLN A 7 20.36 5.72 3.46
CA GLN A 7 19.58 5.84 4.67
C GLN A 7 18.54 4.72 4.71
N PRO A 8 18.29 4.10 5.87
CA PRO A 8 17.17 3.17 5.99
C PRO A 8 15.88 3.88 5.61
N LEU A 9 14.99 3.17 4.91
CA LEU A 9 13.67 3.67 4.60
C LEU A 9 12.92 3.92 5.91
N ARG A 10 12.33 5.11 6.03
CA ARG A 10 11.56 5.48 7.21
C ARG A 10 10.21 6.02 6.75
N PRO A 11 9.13 5.27 6.98
CA PRO A 11 7.79 5.77 6.70
C PRO A 11 7.54 7.07 7.48
N VAL A 12 6.90 8.02 6.81
CA VAL A 12 6.52 9.27 7.47
C VAL A 12 5.41 9.03 8.48
N ASP A 13 5.30 9.92 9.47
CA ASP A 13 4.23 9.84 10.46
C ASP A 13 2.88 10.23 9.84
N VAL A 14 1.80 9.80 10.50
CA VAL A 14 0.45 10.22 10.13
C VAL A 14 0.37 11.74 10.26
N PRO A 15 -0.08 12.46 9.22
CA PRO A 15 -0.16 13.91 9.27
C PRO A 15 -1.21 14.37 10.28
N ALA A 16 -0.92 15.48 10.97
CA ALA A 16 -1.87 16.09 11.90
C ALA A 16 -3.13 16.58 11.18
N ASP A 17 -2.96 17.11 9.95
CA ASP A 17 -4.07 17.50 9.08
C ASP A 17 -4.15 16.50 7.93
N PRO A 18 -5.18 15.62 7.88
CA PRO A 18 -5.30 14.64 6.80
C PRO A 18 -5.53 15.27 5.43
N TYR A 19 -5.96 16.53 5.37
CA TYR A 19 -6.18 17.25 4.10
C TYR A 19 -5.06 18.25 3.79
N PHE A 20 -3.87 18.04 4.35
CA PHE A 20 -2.75 18.94 4.06
C PHE A 20 -2.44 18.98 2.55
N LYS A 21 -1.82 20.08 2.13
CA LYS A 21 -1.45 20.27 0.72
C LYS A 21 -0.38 19.27 0.32
N GLU A 22 -0.70 18.47 -0.70
CA GLU A 22 0.19 17.44 -1.21
C GLU A 22 0.04 17.38 -2.73
N PRO A 23 1.13 17.36 -3.50
CA PRO A 23 1.03 17.18 -4.95
C PRO A 23 0.39 15.83 -5.27
N LEU A 24 -0.49 15.80 -6.27
CA LEU A 24 -1.04 14.54 -6.76
C LEU A 24 -0.05 13.92 -7.74
N VAL A 25 0.57 12.80 -7.35
CA VAL A 25 1.59 12.12 -8.15
C VAL A 25 1.13 10.69 -8.43
N GLU A 26 0.80 10.42 -9.68
CA GLU A 26 0.48 9.07 -10.13
C GLU A 26 1.78 8.30 -10.36
N ILE A 27 1.89 7.07 -9.85
CA ILE A 27 3.12 6.27 -9.94
C ILE A 27 2.96 4.96 -10.70
N GLY A 28 1.75 4.56 -11.04
CA GLY A 28 1.53 3.31 -11.78
C GLY A 28 0.16 2.73 -11.54
N THR A 29 0.08 1.40 -11.51
CA THR A 29 -1.17 0.66 -11.35
C THR A 29 -1.04 -0.49 -10.36
N ILE A 30 -2.18 -0.86 -9.76
CA ILE A 30 -2.34 -2.09 -8.98
C ILE A 30 -3.39 -2.96 -9.67
N GLU A 31 -3.13 -4.27 -9.71
CA GLU A 31 -4.08 -5.25 -10.20
C GLU A 31 -4.29 -6.31 -9.13
N ILE A 32 -5.54 -6.60 -8.81
CA ILE A 32 -5.92 -7.69 -7.91
C ILE A 32 -6.88 -8.58 -8.68
N PRO A 33 -6.39 -9.61 -9.40
CA PRO A 33 -7.20 -10.40 -10.32
C PRO A 33 -8.44 -11.03 -9.67
N LYS A 34 -8.29 -11.56 -8.45
CA LYS A 34 -9.41 -12.17 -7.73
C LYS A 34 -10.59 -11.21 -7.54
N LEU A 35 -10.31 -9.93 -7.34
CA LEU A 35 -11.33 -8.91 -7.13
C LEU A 35 -11.77 -8.23 -8.43
N GLY A 36 -11.15 -8.58 -9.55
CA GLY A 36 -11.38 -7.89 -10.82
C GLY A 36 -10.96 -6.43 -10.76
N LEU A 37 -10.01 -6.10 -9.90
CA LEU A 37 -9.57 -4.72 -9.69
C LEU A 37 -8.35 -4.40 -10.53
N THR A 38 -8.42 -3.30 -11.26
CA THR A 38 -7.29 -2.60 -11.84
C THR A 38 -7.49 -1.13 -11.57
N HIS A 39 -6.50 -0.48 -10.95
CA HIS A 39 -6.63 0.91 -10.55
C HIS A 39 -5.30 1.63 -10.65
N ARG A 40 -5.36 2.93 -10.94
CA ARG A 40 -4.18 3.80 -10.84
C ARG A 40 -3.78 3.94 -9.38
N ILE A 41 -2.49 4.00 -9.12
CA ILE A 41 -1.95 4.23 -7.77
C ILE A 41 -1.15 5.53 -7.74
N PHE A 42 -1.11 6.13 -6.55
CA PHE A 42 -0.56 7.46 -6.33
C PHE A 42 0.47 7.41 -5.20
N HIS A 43 1.25 8.48 -5.06
CA HIS A 43 2.22 8.62 -3.97
C HIS A 43 1.77 9.71 -3.02
N GLY A 44 1.59 9.38 -1.75
CA GLY A 44 1.20 10.34 -0.73
C GLY A 44 0.30 9.75 0.33
N ILE A 45 0.01 10.53 1.37
CA ILE A 45 -0.81 10.10 2.50
C ILE A 45 -1.92 11.10 2.86
N SER A 46 -2.10 12.17 2.08
CA SER A 46 -3.26 13.05 2.30
C SER A 46 -4.53 12.33 1.87
N LEU A 47 -5.65 12.64 2.52
CA LEU A 47 -6.93 12.10 2.08
C LEU A 47 -7.26 12.53 0.65
N ARG A 48 -6.79 13.69 0.21
CA ARG A 48 -6.98 14.13 -1.17
C ARG A 48 -6.32 13.19 -2.17
N THR A 49 -5.11 12.71 -1.86
CA THR A 49 -4.43 11.72 -2.69
C THR A 49 -5.15 10.38 -2.65
N ILE A 50 -5.51 9.91 -1.45
CA ILE A 50 -6.20 8.62 -1.25
C ILE A 50 -7.57 8.63 -1.94
N ASP A 51 -8.23 9.79 -2.04
CA ASP A 51 -9.49 9.92 -2.77
C ASP A 51 -9.37 9.54 -4.25
N HIS A 52 -8.20 9.68 -4.84
CA HIS A 52 -7.95 9.34 -6.25
C HIS A 52 -7.65 7.86 -6.48
N GLY A 53 -7.17 7.16 -5.48
CA GLY A 53 -6.85 5.73 -5.59
C GLY A 53 -5.92 5.26 -4.48
N PRO A 54 -5.55 3.97 -4.49
CA PRO A 54 -4.60 3.46 -3.53
C PRO A 54 -3.31 4.27 -3.57
N SER A 55 -2.82 4.65 -2.40
CA SER A 55 -1.73 5.61 -2.28
C SER A 55 -0.56 5.03 -1.52
N HIS A 56 0.63 5.18 -2.10
CA HIS A 56 1.89 4.71 -1.54
C HIS A 56 2.30 5.59 -0.36
N TRP A 57 2.57 4.95 0.77
CA TRP A 57 2.99 5.65 1.98
C TRP A 57 4.42 6.18 1.80
N PRO A 58 4.63 7.50 1.91
CA PRO A 58 5.96 8.09 1.74
C PRO A 58 6.97 7.53 2.75
N GLY A 59 8.17 7.24 2.27
CA GLY A 59 9.23 6.64 3.08
C GLY A 59 9.15 5.12 3.16
N SER A 60 8.07 4.48 2.73
CA SER A 60 8.04 3.03 2.58
C SER A 60 8.73 2.61 1.28
N ALA A 61 9.05 1.32 1.15
CA ALA A 61 9.67 0.82 -0.07
C ALA A 61 8.71 0.94 -1.26
N PHE A 62 9.25 1.07 -2.46
CA PHE A 62 8.45 0.93 -3.68
C PHE A 62 8.33 -0.56 -4.05
N PRO A 63 7.23 -0.95 -4.74
CA PRO A 63 7.07 -2.33 -5.17
C PRO A 63 8.29 -2.83 -5.95
N GLY A 64 8.75 -4.04 -5.61
CA GLY A 64 9.92 -4.67 -6.20
C GLY A 64 11.20 -4.42 -5.43
N GLN A 65 11.24 -3.46 -4.52
CA GLN A 65 12.41 -3.18 -3.68
C GLN A 65 12.36 -3.98 -2.38
N ASN A 66 13.53 -4.15 -1.77
CA ASN A 66 13.60 -4.66 -0.40
C ASN A 66 12.86 -3.70 0.53
N GLY A 67 12.11 -4.27 1.46
CA GLY A 67 11.34 -3.49 2.40
C GLY A 67 9.84 -3.66 2.17
N ASN A 68 9.08 -2.91 2.95
CA ASN A 68 7.63 -2.98 2.99
C ASN A 68 7.01 -1.83 2.18
N ALA A 69 6.42 -2.16 1.05
CA ALA A 69 5.70 -1.18 0.22
C ALA A 69 4.27 -1.03 0.73
N VAL A 70 3.94 0.12 1.31
CA VAL A 70 2.68 0.34 2.02
C VAL A 70 1.72 1.18 1.19
N PHE A 71 0.49 0.69 1.05
CA PHE A 71 -0.58 1.37 0.31
C PHE A 71 -1.84 1.48 1.15
N ALA A 72 -2.41 2.67 1.21
CA ALA A 72 -3.70 2.94 1.81
C ALA A 72 -4.75 3.12 0.72
N GLY A 73 -5.96 2.67 0.95
CA GLY A 73 -7.05 2.84 -0.01
C GLY A 73 -8.41 2.96 0.68
N HIS A 74 -9.34 3.62 0.02
CA HIS A 74 -10.70 3.73 0.53
C HIS A 74 -11.45 2.41 0.41
N ARG A 75 -12.34 2.18 1.36
CA ARG A 75 -13.15 0.96 1.40
C ARG A 75 -14.58 1.19 0.94
N VAL A 76 -15.15 2.36 1.21
CA VAL A 76 -16.58 2.62 0.92
C VAL A 76 -16.84 3.90 0.14
N THR A 77 -15.83 4.74 -0.07
CA THR A 77 -15.97 6.02 -0.75
C THR A 77 -15.12 6.08 -2.02
N HIS A 78 -15.43 7.06 -2.86
CA HIS A 78 -14.78 7.29 -4.14
C HIS A 78 -14.83 6.01 -4.99
N SER A 79 -13.74 5.55 -5.57
CA SER A 79 -13.75 4.32 -6.39
C SER A 79 -13.75 3.03 -5.58
N LYS A 80 -13.66 3.11 -4.24
CA LYS A 80 -13.69 1.98 -3.31
C LYS A 80 -12.68 0.88 -3.67
N PRO A 81 -11.41 1.21 -3.95
CA PRO A 81 -10.49 0.21 -4.51
C PRO A 81 -10.22 -0.95 -3.55
N PHE A 82 -10.31 -0.72 -2.24
CA PHE A 82 -10.06 -1.75 -1.22
C PHE A 82 -11.32 -2.28 -0.54
N ARG A 83 -12.47 -2.15 -1.21
CA ARG A 83 -13.75 -2.61 -0.66
C ARG A 83 -13.71 -4.07 -0.20
N HIS A 84 -13.09 -4.94 -0.98
CA HIS A 84 -13.13 -6.39 -0.79
C HIS A 84 -11.77 -7.02 -0.50
N ILE A 85 -10.82 -6.25 0.01
CA ILE A 85 -9.49 -6.83 0.35
C ILE A 85 -9.58 -7.90 1.44
N ASP A 86 -10.65 -7.91 2.23
CA ASP A 86 -10.90 -8.95 3.22
C ASP A 86 -11.21 -10.32 2.61
N GLN A 87 -11.51 -10.38 1.33
CA GLN A 87 -11.76 -11.64 0.61
C GLN A 87 -10.48 -12.30 0.10
N LEU A 88 -9.34 -11.62 0.19
CA LEU A 88 -8.07 -12.18 -0.23
C LEU A 88 -7.61 -13.25 0.75
N VAL A 89 -7.09 -14.35 0.22
CA VAL A 89 -6.54 -15.47 1.01
C VAL A 89 -5.09 -15.71 0.62
N PRO A 90 -4.28 -16.36 1.49
CA PRO A 90 -2.88 -16.64 1.16
C PRO A 90 -2.73 -17.30 -0.20
N GLY A 91 -1.78 -16.79 -0.99
CA GLY A 91 -1.54 -17.22 -2.36
C GLY A 91 -2.23 -16.36 -3.43
N ASP A 92 -3.23 -15.57 -3.09
CA ASP A 92 -3.85 -14.68 -4.06
C ASP A 92 -2.83 -13.62 -4.53
N GLN A 93 -2.88 -13.28 -5.81
CA GLN A 93 -1.91 -12.37 -6.41
C GLN A 93 -2.34 -10.91 -6.34
N VAL A 94 -1.37 -10.06 -6.12
CA VAL A 94 -1.47 -8.60 -6.27
C VAL A 94 -0.29 -8.15 -7.13
N LEU A 95 -0.56 -7.43 -8.20
CA LEU A 95 0.44 -7.01 -9.17
C LEU A 95 0.56 -5.49 -9.13
N PHE A 96 1.80 -5.01 -9.07
CA PHE A 96 2.09 -3.58 -9.15
C PHE A 96 2.90 -3.30 -10.40
N THR A 97 2.54 -2.26 -11.12
CA THR A 97 3.36 -1.73 -12.22
C THR A 97 3.74 -0.31 -11.85
N VAL A 98 5.03 -0.08 -11.62
CA VAL A 98 5.57 1.22 -11.21
C VAL A 98 6.83 1.49 -12.04
N GLY A 99 6.89 2.66 -12.67
CA GLY A 99 8.03 3.02 -13.49
C GLY A 99 8.30 2.05 -14.63
N GLY A 100 7.27 1.41 -15.18
CA GLY A 100 7.39 0.41 -16.24
C GLY A 100 7.79 -0.98 -15.77
N THR A 101 8.03 -1.17 -14.47
CA THR A 101 8.40 -2.48 -13.90
C THR A 101 7.20 -3.10 -13.21
N ARG A 102 6.89 -4.33 -13.59
CA ARG A 102 5.79 -5.11 -13.01
C ARG A 102 6.34 -6.07 -11.96
N SER A 103 5.73 -6.05 -10.78
CA SER A 103 6.10 -6.92 -9.66
C SER A 103 4.88 -7.70 -9.19
N ALA A 104 5.04 -9.01 -8.99
CA ALA A 104 3.97 -9.88 -8.53
C ALA A 104 4.19 -10.24 -7.05
N TYR A 105 3.17 -9.98 -6.25
CA TYR A 105 3.13 -10.32 -4.83
C TYR A 105 2.05 -11.35 -4.57
N ALA A 106 2.20 -12.13 -3.51
CA ALA A 106 1.18 -13.06 -3.03
C ALA A 106 0.78 -12.70 -1.62
N VAL A 107 -0.51 -12.82 -1.33
CA VAL A 107 -1.05 -12.61 0.01
C VAL A 107 -0.44 -13.63 0.96
N THR A 108 0.03 -13.18 2.13
CA THR A 108 0.57 -14.04 3.19
C THR A 108 -0.32 -14.06 4.42
N GLY A 109 -1.12 -13.05 4.65
CA GLY A 109 -2.02 -13.02 5.81
C GLY A 109 -2.78 -11.72 5.94
N HIS A 110 -3.53 -11.63 7.03
CA HIS A 110 -4.40 -10.52 7.37
C HIS A 110 -4.17 -10.08 8.80
N GLU A 111 -4.56 -8.83 9.08
CA GLU A 111 -4.46 -8.26 10.41
C GLU A 111 -5.52 -7.17 10.53
N ILE A 112 -6.14 -7.06 11.72
CA ILE A 112 -7.02 -5.93 12.03
C ILE A 112 -6.34 -5.15 13.15
N VAL A 113 -6.12 -3.85 12.90
CA VAL A 113 -5.40 -3.00 13.85
C VAL A 113 -6.22 -1.75 14.17
N THR A 114 -5.90 -1.13 15.31
CA THR A 114 -6.42 0.19 15.64
C THR A 114 -5.73 1.25 14.78
N PRO A 115 -6.31 2.46 14.61
CA PRO A 115 -5.70 3.49 13.77
C PRO A 115 -4.29 3.91 14.18
N ASP A 116 -3.89 3.67 15.43
CA ASP A 116 -2.55 3.93 15.94
C ASP A 116 -1.58 2.75 15.77
N GLY A 117 -2.01 1.68 15.10
CA GLY A 117 -1.19 0.49 14.87
C GLY A 117 -0.11 0.70 13.81
N MET A 118 0.86 1.55 14.09
CA MET A 118 1.90 1.96 13.15
C MET A 118 2.90 0.86 12.78
N HIS A 119 2.87 -0.29 13.45
CA HIS A 119 3.74 -1.42 13.09
C HIS A 119 3.50 -1.91 11.65
N ILE A 120 2.34 -1.64 11.09
CA ILE A 120 2.02 -2.07 9.72
C ILE A 120 2.86 -1.37 8.65
N VAL A 121 3.43 -0.20 8.95
CA VAL A 121 4.29 0.54 8.02
C VAL A 121 5.78 0.28 8.24
N GLU A 122 6.13 -0.51 9.25
CA GLU A 122 7.54 -0.80 9.58
C GLU A 122 8.27 -1.46 8.41
N PRO A 123 9.55 -1.11 8.20
CA PRO A 123 10.37 -1.76 7.19
C PRO A 123 10.53 -3.25 7.45
N THR A 124 10.68 -4.02 6.38
CA THR A 124 10.96 -5.45 6.44
C THR A 124 12.28 -5.77 5.74
N PRO A 125 12.95 -6.88 6.10
CA PRO A 125 14.26 -7.22 5.50
C PRO A 125 14.16 -7.75 4.07
N THR A 126 12.98 -8.18 3.64
CA THR A 126 12.75 -8.74 2.30
C THR A 126 11.63 -7.96 1.60
N PRO A 127 11.48 -8.08 0.27
CA PRO A 127 10.41 -7.40 -0.42
C PRO A 127 9.04 -7.88 0.02
N THR A 128 8.30 -7.02 0.71
CA THR A 128 6.92 -7.24 1.14
C THR A 128 6.07 -6.04 0.76
N ALA A 129 4.76 -6.19 0.87
CA ALA A 129 3.84 -5.09 0.70
C ALA A 129 2.70 -5.19 1.72
N THR A 130 2.07 -4.07 1.98
CA THR A 130 0.96 -3.97 2.93
C THR A 130 -0.12 -3.12 2.30
N LEU A 131 -1.33 -3.67 2.25
CA LEU A 131 -2.53 -2.92 1.86
C LEU A 131 -3.37 -2.71 3.09
N PHE A 132 -3.93 -1.51 3.29
CA PHE A 132 -4.85 -1.31 4.39
C PHE A 132 -5.96 -0.33 4.05
N ALA A 133 -7.10 -0.52 4.73
CA ALA A 133 -8.29 0.29 4.57
C ALA A 133 -9.06 0.34 5.88
N CYS A 134 -10.09 1.20 5.95
CA CYS A 134 -10.96 1.27 7.12
C CYS A 134 -11.72 -0.04 7.34
N HIS A 135 -12.01 -0.37 8.59
CA HIS A 135 -12.74 -1.59 8.98
C HIS A 135 -13.60 -1.36 10.23
N PRO A 136 -14.82 -1.91 10.32
CA PRO A 136 -15.56 -2.52 9.20
C PRO A 136 -15.96 -1.50 8.14
N PRO A 137 -16.43 -1.95 6.96
CA PRO A 137 -16.82 -1.02 5.89
C PRO A 137 -17.78 0.05 6.40
N GLY A 138 -17.48 1.33 6.08
CA GLY A 138 -18.26 2.46 6.56
C GLY A 138 -17.86 2.96 7.95
N SER A 139 -16.88 2.32 8.60
CA SER A 139 -16.35 2.72 9.90
C SER A 139 -14.86 2.97 9.82
N ALA A 140 -14.36 3.94 10.57
CA ALA A 140 -12.93 4.21 10.70
C ALA A 140 -12.37 3.68 12.04
N ARG A 141 -13.12 2.82 12.74
CA ARG A 141 -12.75 2.32 14.06
C ARG A 141 -11.48 1.49 14.04
N TYR A 142 -11.32 0.68 12.98
CA TYR A 142 -10.16 -0.19 12.80
C TYR A 142 -9.59 0.00 11.40
N ARG A 143 -8.43 -0.63 11.14
CA ARG A 143 -7.86 -0.79 9.81
C ARG A 143 -7.80 -2.27 9.49
N TYR A 144 -8.27 -2.64 8.31
CA TYR A 144 -8.09 -3.97 7.77
C TYR A 144 -6.81 -4.01 6.97
N VAL A 145 -5.92 -4.95 7.30
CA VAL A 145 -4.56 -5.00 6.75
C VAL A 145 -4.35 -6.34 6.05
N VAL A 146 -3.82 -6.27 4.83
CA VAL A 146 -3.43 -7.46 4.06
C VAL A 146 -1.92 -7.42 3.86
N ARG A 147 -1.24 -8.49 4.24
CA ARG A 147 0.20 -8.65 4.08
C ARG A 147 0.53 -9.43 2.82
N LEU A 148 1.56 -8.99 2.12
CA LEU A 148 2.00 -9.57 0.85
C LEU A 148 3.50 -9.78 0.87
N ALA A 149 3.96 -10.78 0.10
CA ALA A 149 5.39 -11.01 -0.14
C ALA A 149 5.64 -11.10 -1.65
N LEU A 150 6.76 -10.54 -2.10
CA LEU A 150 7.15 -10.60 -3.51
C LEU A 150 7.38 -12.05 -3.92
N VAL A 151 6.78 -12.45 -5.05
CA VAL A 151 6.98 -13.80 -5.62
C VAL A 151 7.72 -13.74 -6.95
N ALA A 152 7.60 -12.65 -7.71
CA ALA A 152 8.31 -12.51 -8.98
C ALA A 152 8.44 -11.03 -9.37
N SER A 153 9.64 -10.68 -9.85
CA SER A 153 9.87 -9.43 -10.56
C SER A 153 10.16 -9.80 -12.00
N PRO A 154 9.24 -9.60 -12.93
CA PRO A 154 9.51 -9.85 -14.35
C PRO A 154 10.66 -8.97 -14.81
N ALA A 155 11.57 -9.56 -15.56
CA ALA A 155 12.67 -8.83 -16.15
C ALA A 155 12.19 -7.78 -17.15
#